data_ed7e9d7592908dfec46cab4127b2cc95
#
_entry.id   ed7e9d7592908dfec46cab4127b2cc95
#
_cell.length_a   1.000
_cell.length_b   1.000
_cell.length_c   1.000
_cell.angle_alpha   90.00
_cell.angle_beta   90.00
_cell.angle_gamma   90.00
#
_symmetry.space_group_name_H-M   'P 1'
#
loop_
_entity.id
_entity.type
_entity.pdbx_description
1 polymer ?
#
loop_
_entity_poly.entity_id
_entity_poly.type
_entity_poly.pdbx_seq_one_letter_code
_entity_poly.pdbx_strand_id
1 'polypeptide(L)'
;MLMPALFLTVLVGCGDAARTLAEQTKLQALRIEAAQLHDAGQSRQAIAKFEKVVDSPIATDAEKAHALRFISLGYYELNEFPRSGEYAAKAAAYYPQGSYDYLVNMADADLMQGRVPEAAARLEQAQAMEPRGLAANNVLGLLYLGDNGEQYADYPKALVYNRAAFEIEPGRITEIALVRNYLALHEYEQAHVHLLDLSRRYADDMLIRDLLEQAENGLKQGRG
;
A
#
# COMPACT_ATOMS: atom_id res chain seq x y z
N MET A 1 -25.76 -57.06 27.11
CA MET A 1 -26.13 -55.74 27.60
C MET A 1 -24.91 -54.83 27.48
N LEU A 2 -24.72 -54.23 26.32
CA LEU A 2 -23.61 -53.32 25.98
C LEU A 2 -24.01 -52.48 24.78
N MET A 3 -24.19 -51.21 24.97
CA MET A 3 -24.06 -50.00 24.18
C MET A 3 -25.00 -48.93 24.80
N PRO A 4 -24.56 -47.73 25.09
CA PRO A 4 -24.30 -46.73 24.08
C PRO A 4 -23.15 -45.75 24.51
N ALA A 5 -22.06 -45.68 23.77
CA ALA A 5 -21.04 -44.67 24.01
C ALA A 5 -20.53 -43.98 22.72
N LEU A 6 -21.11 -44.32 21.54
CA LEU A 6 -20.56 -43.85 20.26
C LEU A 6 -21.26 -42.62 19.63
N PHE A 7 -22.38 -42.16 20.22
CA PHE A 7 -23.16 -41.04 19.61
C PHE A 7 -22.85 -39.65 20.14
N LEU A 8 -22.07 -39.50 21.24
CA LEU A 8 -21.81 -38.19 21.83
C LEU A 8 -20.63 -37.46 21.21
N THR A 9 -19.66 -38.18 20.65
CA THR A 9 -18.42 -37.58 20.11
C THR A 9 -18.62 -36.90 18.74
N VAL A 10 -19.55 -37.35 17.92
CA VAL A 10 -19.82 -36.76 16.58
C VAL A 10 -20.57 -35.43 16.67
N LEU A 11 -21.43 -35.22 17.65
CA LEU A 11 -22.20 -34.00 17.85
C LEU A 11 -21.35 -32.86 18.42
N VAL A 12 -20.35 -33.14 19.25
CA VAL A 12 -19.42 -32.12 19.78
C VAL A 12 -18.53 -31.61 18.68
N GLY A 13 -17.98 -32.46 17.83
CA GLY A 13 -17.10 -32.03 16.69
C GLY A 13 -17.82 -31.17 15.63
N CYS A 14 -19.12 -31.46 15.37
CA CYS A 14 -19.91 -30.63 14.46
C CYS A 14 -20.22 -29.23 15.02
N GLY A 15 -20.45 -29.13 16.36
CA GLY A 15 -20.70 -27.86 17.04
C GLY A 15 -19.46 -26.93 17.01
N ASP A 16 -18.28 -27.47 17.27
CA ASP A 16 -17.03 -26.73 17.28
C ASP A 16 -16.64 -26.28 15.86
N ALA A 17 -16.80 -27.12 14.87
CA ALA A 17 -16.55 -26.78 13.48
C ALA A 17 -17.50 -25.66 12.98
N ALA A 18 -18.79 -25.74 13.32
CA ALA A 18 -19.76 -24.71 12.96
C ALA A 18 -19.48 -23.36 13.68
N ARG A 19 -19.05 -23.42 14.94
CA ARG A 19 -18.64 -22.23 15.70
C ARG A 19 -17.40 -21.58 15.08
N THR A 20 -16.38 -22.35 14.76
CA THR A 20 -15.16 -21.88 14.10
C THR A 20 -15.47 -21.23 12.76
N LEU A 21 -16.34 -21.82 11.95
CA LEU A 21 -16.77 -21.26 10.68
C LEU A 21 -17.50 -19.92 10.86
N ALA A 22 -18.39 -19.83 11.85
CA ALA A 22 -19.11 -18.59 12.15
C ALA A 22 -18.16 -17.48 12.62
N GLU A 23 -17.15 -17.81 13.42
CA GLU A 23 -16.12 -16.87 13.87
C GLU A 23 -15.25 -16.39 12.71
N GLN A 24 -14.82 -17.28 11.81
CA GLN A 24 -14.09 -16.93 10.59
C GLN A 24 -14.90 -16.02 9.67
N THR A 25 -16.21 -16.30 9.50
CA THR A 25 -17.10 -15.46 8.70
C THR A 25 -17.22 -14.04 9.29
N LYS A 26 -17.31 -13.92 10.61
CA LYS A 26 -17.32 -12.62 11.29
C LYS A 26 -16.00 -11.85 11.11
N LEU A 27 -14.87 -12.54 11.22
CA LEU A 27 -13.55 -11.93 11.00
C LEU A 27 -13.41 -11.42 9.56
N GLN A 28 -13.84 -12.21 8.59
CA GLN A 28 -13.83 -11.81 7.18
C GLN A 28 -14.75 -10.59 6.94
N ALA A 29 -15.96 -10.57 7.50
CA ALA A 29 -16.87 -9.44 7.40
C ALA A 29 -16.25 -8.17 8.02
N LEU A 30 -15.60 -8.29 9.17
CA LEU A 30 -14.91 -7.19 9.84
C LEU A 30 -13.77 -6.62 8.98
N ARG A 31 -12.98 -7.47 8.30
CA ARG A 31 -11.90 -7.05 7.39
C ARG A 31 -12.45 -6.31 6.18
N ILE A 32 -13.53 -6.81 5.58
CA ILE A 32 -14.20 -6.15 4.44
C ILE A 32 -14.73 -4.78 4.86
N GLU A 33 -15.42 -4.68 6.00
CA GLU A 33 -15.93 -3.42 6.52
C GLU A 33 -14.79 -2.42 6.80
N ALA A 34 -13.69 -2.88 7.38
CA ALA A 34 -12.52 -2.05 7.65
C ALA A 34 -11.91 -1.49 6.34
N ALA A 35 -11.78 -2.32 5.31
CA ALA A 35 -11.28 -1.90 4.00
C ALA A 35 -12.22 -0.87 3.34
N GLN A 36 -13.54 -1.10 3.37
CA GLN A 36 -14.54 -0.16 2.84
C GLN A 36 -14.49 1.21 3.56
N LEU A 37 -14.29 1.21 4.88
CA LEU A 37 -14.12 2.44 5.65
C LEU A 37 -12.85 3.20 5.25
N HIS A 38 -11.76 2.47 5.01
CA HIS A 38 -10.51 3.05 4.52
C HIS A 38 -10.71 3.67 3.13
N ASP A 39 -11.28 2.93 2.18
CA ASP A 39 -11.56 3.42 0.81
C ASP A 39 -12.49 4.63 0.79
N ALA A 40 -13.38 4.75 1.80
CA ALA A 40 -14.25 5.91 2.01
C ALA A 40 -13.55 7.09 2.72
N GLY A 41 -12.24 7.02 3.01
CA GLY A 41 -11.48 8.04 3.72
C GLY A 41 -11.83 8.16 5.21
N GLN A 42 -12.50 7.15 5.77
CA GLN A 42 -12.89 7.13 7.18
C GLN A 42 -11.80 6.48 8.06
N SER A 43 -10.57 6.99 7.96
CA SER A 43 -9.34 6.40 8.49
C SER A 43 -9.42 6.05 9.98
N ARG A 44 -10.00 6.90 10.85
CA ARG A 44 -10.16 6.57 12.28
C ARG A 44 -11.07 5.38 12.54
N GLN A 45 -12.14 5.23 11.75
CA GLN A 45 -13.07 4.11 11.90
C GLN A 45 -12.45 2.82 11.33
N ALA A 46 -11.73 2.93 10.20
CA ALA A 46 -10.98 1.82 9.62
C ALA A 46 -9.93 1.27 10.60
N ILE A 47 -9.12 2.15 11.21
CA ILE A 47 -8.13 1.79 12.24
C ILE A 47 -8.81 0.99 13.37
N ALA A 48 -9.90 1.51 13.95
CA ALA A 48 -10.58 0.84 15.06
C ALA A 48 -11.16 -0.55 14.69
N LYS A 49 -11.47 -0.77 13.40
CA LYS A 49 -11.90 -2.09 12.91
C LYS A 49 -10.71 -3.01 12.67
N PHE A 50 -9.61 -2.52 12.09
CA PHE A 50 -8.40 -3.32 11.90
C PHE A 50 -7.74 -3.70 13.23
N GLU A 51 -7.78 -2.86 14.26
CA GLU A 51 -7.33 -3.22 15.61
C GLU A 51 -8.06 -4.45 16.14
N LYS A 52 -9.38 -4.56 15.92
CA LYS A 52 -10.16 -5.77 16.28
C LYS A 52 -9.74 -7.01 15.49
N VAL A 53 -9.24 -6.85 14.26
CA VAL A 53 -8.66 -7.97 13.49
C VAL A 53 -7.35 -8.41 14.14
N VAL A 54 -6.47 -7.48 14.52
CA VAL A 54 -5.19 -7.76 15.17
C VAL A 54 -5.41 -8.49 16.51
N ASP A 55 -6.41 -8.06 17.29
CA ASP A 55 -6.73 -8.63 18.59
C ASP A 55 -7.46 -9.98 18.51
N SER A 56 -7.90 -10.37 17.31
CA SER A 56 -8.65 -11.61 17.14
C SER A 56 -7.76 -12.85 17.36
N PRO A 57 -8.16 -13.77 18.26
CA PRO A 57 -7.39 -14.99 18.53
C PRO A 57 -7.40 -15.99 17.36
N ILE A 58 -8.33 -15.83 16.42
CA ILE A 58 -8.45 -16.70 15.23
C ILE A 58 -7.81 -16.10 13.99
N ALA A 59 -7.38 -14.82 14.05
CA ALA A 59 -6.67 -14.20 12.93
C ALA A 59 -5.29 -14.82 12.76
N THR A 60 -4.98 -15.19 11.54
CA THR A 60 -3.63 -15.68 11.15
C THR A 60 -2.60 -14.55 11.22
N ASP A 61 -1.34 -14.90 11.30
CA ASP A 61 -0.24 -13.92 11.28
C ASP A 61 -0.28 -13.04 10.02
N ALA A 62 -0.61 -13.62 8.86
CA ALA A 62 -0.77 -12.87 7.61
C ALA A 62 -1.94 -11.85 7.69
N GLU A 63 -3.06 -12.21 8.30
CA GLU A 63 -4.20 -11.31 8.49
C GLU A 63 -3.88 -10.18 9.48
N LYS A 64 -3.13 -10.49 10.54
CA LYS A 64 -2.66 -9.48 11.51
C LYS A 64 -1.65 -8.52 10.87
N ALA A 65 -0.68 -9.04 10.13
CA ALA A 65 0.29 -8.22 9.39
C ALA A 65 -0.41 -7.27 8.41
N HIS A 66 -1.37 -7.79 7.64
CA HIS A 66 -2.17 -7.00 6.71
C HIS A 66 -2.99 -5.90 7.43
N ALA A 67 -3.65 -6.24 8.55
CA ALA A 67 -4.39 -5.28 9.34
C ALA A 67 -3.48 -4.18 9.91
N LEU A 68 -2.30 -4.53 10.44
CA LEU A 68 -1.32 -3.57 10.96
C LEU A 68 -0.81 -2.62 9.88
N ARG A 69 -0.62 -3.12 8.66
CA ARG A 69 -0.26 -2.29 7.51
C ARG A 69 -1.35 -1.27 7.17
N PHE A 70 -2.63 -1.65 7.19
CA PHE A 70 -3.73 -0.71 7.00
C PHE A 70 -3.88 0.28 8.15
N ILE A 71 -3.60 -0.12 9.39
CA ILE A 71 -3.54 0.80 10.54
C ILE A 71 -2.42 1.83 10.33
N SER A 72 -1.24 1.39 9.88
CA SER A 72 -0.14 2.28 9.52
C SER A 72 -0.56 3.31 8.47
N LEU A 73 -1.18 2.86 7.39
CA LEU A 73 -1.68 3.73 6.32
C LEU A 73 -2.74 4.71 6.82
N GLY A 74 -3.67 4.25 7.65
CA GLY A 74 -4.68 5.13 8.25
C GLY A 74 -4.07 6.21 9.15
N TYR A 75 -3.02 5.91 9.91
CA TYR A 75 -2.29 6.94 10.67
C TYR A 75 -1.50 7.90 9.78
N TYR A 76 -0.95 7.41 8.66
CA TYR A 76 -0.34 8.27 7.65
C TYR A 76 -1.35 9.29 7.08
N GLU A 77 -2.54 8.85 6.70
CA GLU A 77 -3.63 9.72 6.19
C GLU A 77 -4.08 10.76 7.22
N LEU A 78 -3.98 10.44 8.50
CA LEU A 78 -4.25 11.35 9.61
C LEU A 78 -3.07 12.29 9.94
N ASN A 79 -1.95 12.21 9.20
CA ASN A 79 -0.69 12.89 9.47
C ASN A 79 -0.07 12.54 10.84
N GLU A 80 -0.42 11.37 11.40
CA GLU A 80 0.14 10.85 12.64
C GLU A 80 1.37 9.96 12.34
N PHE A 81 2.38 10.53 11.66
CA PHE A 81 3.55 9.82 11.13
C PHE A 81 4.30 8.94 12.13
N PRO A 82 4.53 9.36 13.41
CA PRO A 82 5.19 8.49 14.37
C PRO A 82 4.42 7.19 14.63
N ARG A 83 3.08 7.27 14.70
CA ARG A 83 2.23 6.09 14.86
C ARG A 83 2.22 5.22 13.60
N SER A 84 2.13 5.85 12.44
CA SER A 84 2.24 5.14 11.17
C SER A 84 3.50 4.27 11.14
N GLY A 85 4.67 4.82 11.45
CA GLY A 85 5.93 4.09 11.50
C GLY A 85 5.96 2.98 12.56
N GLU A 86 5.35 3.20 13.73
CA GLU A 86 5.23 2.17 14.76
C GLU A 86 4.42 0.96 14.26
N TYR A 87 3.29 1.19 13.60
CA TYR A 87 2.44 0.11 13.08
C TYR A 87 3.05 -0.58 11.86
N ALA A 88 3.79 0.12 11.02
CA ALA A 88 4.58 -0.48 9.95
C ALA A 88 5.64 -1.44 10.51
N ALA A 89 6.38 -1.04 11.55
CA ALA A 89 7.35 -1.91 12.23
C ALA A 89 6.68 -3.12 12.90
N LYS A 90 5.49 -2.95 13.50
CA LYS A 90 4.70 -4.07 14.04
C LYS A 90 4.28 -5.05 12.94
N ALA A 91 3.88 -4.56 11.76
CA ALA A 91 3.55 -5.41 10.63
C ALA A 91 4.78 -6.22 10.16
N ALA A 92 5.95 -5.58 10.08
CA ALA A 92 7.20 -6.24 9.71
C ALA A 92 7.52 -7.44 10.60
N ALA A 93 7.22 -7.37 11.91
CA ALA A 93 7.53 -8.42 12.86
C ALA A 93 6.82 -9.77 12.58
N TYR A 94 5.80 -9.78 11.74
CA TYR A 94 5.10 -11.01 11.31
C TYR A 94 5.75 -11.71 10.11
N TYR A 95 6.77 -11.10 9.51
CA TYR A 95 7.47 -11.67 8.35
C TYR A 95 8.88 -12.13 8.71
N PRO A 96 9.45 -13.12 8.03
CA PRO A 96 10.83 -13.51 8.22
C PRO A 96 11.78 -12.31 8.01
N GLN A 97 12.70 -12.12 8.92
CA GLN A 97 13.68 -11.03 8.82
C GLN A 97 14.43 -11.09 7.49
N GLY A 98 14.49 -9.96 6.78
CA GLY A 98 15.14 -9.85 5.49
C GLY A 98 14.29 -10.34 4.30
N SER A 99 13.05 -10.82 4.51
CA SER A 99 12.12 -11.11 3.42
C SER A 99 11.65 -9.81 2.74
N TYR A 100 11.08 -9.93 1.53
CA TYR A 100 10.52 -8.80 0.79
C TYR A 100 9.55 -7.97 1.66
N ASP A 101 8.53 -8.63 2.23
CA ASP A 101 7.53 -7.94 3.04
C ASP A 101 8.11 -7.32 4.32
N TYR A 102 9.07 -7.99 4.97
CA TYR A 102 9.79 -7.42 6.10
C TYR A 102 10.51 -6.13 5.71
N LEU A 103 11.25 -6.16 4.60
CA LEU A 103 12.03 -5.00 4.13
C LEU A 103 11.14 -3.83 3.74
N VAL A 104 10.04 -4.08 3.03
CA VAL A 104 9.07 -3.03 2.64
C VAL A 104 8.45 -2.38 3.88
N ASN A 105 7.92 -3.17 4.82
CA ASN A 105 7.29 -2.61 6.02
C ASN A 105 8.30 -1.87 6.92
N MET A 106 9.54 -2.34 7.01
CA MET A 106 10.60 -1.63 7.75
C MET A 106 11.04 -0.35 7.04
N ALA A 107 11.01 -0.32 5.71
CA ALA A 107 11.28 0.91 4.95
C ALA A 107 10.17 1.96 5.17
N ASP A 108 8.90 1.56 5.21
CA ASP A 108 7.81 2.46 5.57
C ASP A 108 8.01 3.03 6.98
N ALA A 109 8.42 2.18 7.95
CA ALA A 109 8.75 2.64 9.30
C ALA A 109 9.92 3.65 9.32
N ASP A 110 10.94 3.43 8.51
CA ASP A 110 12.10 4.32 8.37
C ASP A 110 11.69 5.66 7.76
N LEU A 111 10.86 5.67 6.69
CA LEU A 111 10.34 6.89 6.07
C LEU A 111 9.54 7.75 7.07
N MET A 112 8.68 7.11 7.87
CA MET A 112 7.87 7.81 8.88
C MET A 112 8.72 8.42 10.01
N GLN A 113 9.96 7.97 10.16
CA GLN A 113 10.95 8.50 11.12
C GLN A 113 12.00 9.42 10.48
N GLY A 114 11.83 9.73 9.19
CA GLY A 114 12.76 10.58 8.44
C GLY A 114 14.10 9.93 8.10
N ARG A 115 14.22 8.61 8.26
CA ARG A 115 15.43 7.84 7.90
C ARG A 115 15.38 7.41 6.42
N VAL A 116 15.36 8.40 5.54
CA VAL A 116 15.16 8.18 4.10
C VAL A 116 16.26 7.34 3.45
N PRO A 117 17.57 7.52 3.77
CA PRO A 117 18.63 6.66 3.20
C PRO A 117 18.49 5.19 3.60
N GLU A 118 18.11 4.90 4.85
CA GLU A 118 17.89 3.55 5.34
C GLU A 118 16.69 2.89 4.65
N ALA A 119 15.62 3.65 4.48
CA ALA A 119 14.44 3.20 3.74
C ALA A 119 14.78 2.86 2.29
N ALA A 120 15.50 3.74 1.60
CA ALA A 120 15.95 3.52 0.23
C ALA A 120 16.76 2.22 0.10
N ALA A 121 17.74 2.00 1.01
CA ALA A 121 18.56 0.81 0.99
C ALA A 121 17.73 -0.48 1.18
N ARG A 122 16.74 -0.47 2.08
CA ARG A 122 15.84 -1.63 2.29
C ARG A 122 14.96 -1.89 1.07
N LEU A 123 14.41 -0.84 0.47
CA LEU A 123 13.56 -0.95 -0.72
C LEU A 123 14.34 -1.43 -1.93
N GLU A 124 15.59 -0.97 -2.13
CA GLU A 124 16.46 -1.48 -3.18
C GLU A 124 16.80 -2.95 -2.99
N GLN A 125 17.04 -3.37 -1.73
CA GLN A 125 17.21 -4.79 -1.42
C GLN A 125 15.94 -5.59 -1.71
N ALA A 126 14.77 -5.11 -1.33
CA ALA A 126 13.49 -5.75 -1.62
C ALA A 126 13.25 -5.86 -3.13
N GLN A 127 13.49 -4.77 -3.88
CA GLN A 127 13.34 -4.74 -5.33
C GLN A 127 14.30 -5.71 -6.04
N ALA A 128 15.53 -5.85 -5.55
CA ALA A 128 16.47 -6.83 -6.09
C ALA A 128 16.04 -8.28 -5.86
N MET A 129 15.31 -8.56 -4.76
CA MET A 129 14.72 -9.88 -4.49
C MET A 129 13.50 -10.15 -5.36
N GLU A 130 12.63 -9.16 -5.52
CA GLU A 130 11.40 -9.24 -6.30
C GLU A 130 11.29 -8.04 -7.26
N PRO A 131 11.92 -8.11 -8.44
CA PRO A 131 11.93 -7.00 -9.40
C PRO A 131 10.54 -6.54 -9.86
N ARG A 132 9.54 -7.42 -9.77
CA ARG A 132 8.12 -7.13 -10.04
C ARG A 132 7.31 -6.92 -8.76
N GLY A 133 7.93 -6.66 -7.63
CA GLY A 133 7.25 -6.30 -6.38
C GLY A 133 6.70 -4.89 -6.47
N LEU A 134 5.37 -4.73 -6.51
CA LEU A 134 4.71 -3.44 -6.68
C LEU A 134 5.11 -2.45 -5.58
N ALA A 135 5.06 -2.87 -4.32
CA ALA A 135 5.28 -1.97 -3.19
C ALA A 135 6.66 -1.32 -3.22
N ALA A 136 7.73 -2.11 -3.42
CA ALA A 136 9.09 -1.58 -3.49
C ALA A 136 9.27 -0.62 -4.67
N ASN A 137 8.78 -0.98 -5.88
CA ASN A 137 8.87 -0.09 -7.04
C ASN A 137 8.09 1.21 -6.84
N ASN A 138 6.87 1.15 -6.31
CA ASN A 138 6.05 2.33 -6.08
C ASN A 138 6.71 3.30 -5.08
N VAL A 139 7.18 2.79 -3.94
CA VAL A 139 7.80 3.64 -2.91
C VAL A 139 9.15 4.19 -3.38
N LEU A 140 10.00 3.40 -4.05
CA LEU A 140 11.25 3.89 -4.64
C LEU A 140 11.00 4.96 -5.71
N GLY A 141 9.98 4.76 -6.54
CA GLY A 141 9.61 5.74 -7.56
C GLY A 141 9.24 7.11 -6.96
N LEU A 142 8.43 7.12 -5.91
CA LEU A 142 8.04 8.34 -5.20
C LEU A 142 9.20 8.96 -4.41
N LEU A 143 10.02 8.13 -3.75
CA LEU A 143 11.20 8.59 -3.01
C LEU A 143 12.18 9.34 -3.93
N TYR A 144 12.56 8.71 -5.05
CA TYR A 144 13.46 9.33 -6.02
C TYR A 144 12.79 10.42 -6.88
N LEU A 145 11.47 10.55 -6.84
CA LEU A 145 10.76 11.70 -7.37
C LEU A 145 10.87 12.93 -6.45
N GLY A 146 11.39 12.77 -5.24
CA GLY A 146 11.61 13.83 -4.27
C GLY A 146 10.50 14.01 -3.24
N ASP A 147 9.55 13.10 -3.14
CA ASP A 147 8.42 13.20 -2.20
C ASP A 147 8.86 13.21 -0.72
N ASN A 148 10.03 12.65 -0.42
CA ASN A 148 10.63 12.68 0.91
C ASN A 148 11.70 13.77 1.08
N GLY A 149 11.81 14.68 0.13
CA GLY A 149 12.74 15.81 0.11
C GLY A 149 13.55 15.87 -1.17
N GLU A 150 13.67 17.06 -1.73
CA GLU A 150 14.35 17.32 -3.01
C GLU A 150 15.82 16.85 -3.03
N GLN A 151 16.48 16.82 -1.87
CA GLN A 151 17.84 16.30 -1.74
C GLN A 151 17.98 14.80 -2.05
N TYR A 152 16.88 14.06 -2.13
CA TYR A 152 16.85 12.63 -2.50
C TYR A 152 16.37 12.40 -3.93
N ALA A 153 16.01 13.47 -4.65
CA ALA A 153 15.52 13.39 -6.01
C ALA A 153 16.58 12.84 -6.97
N ASP A 154 16.16 11.86 -7.77
CA ASP A 154 16.90 11.29 -8.92
C ASP A 154 15.85 10.89 -9.96
N TYR A 155 15.42 11.85 -10.76
CA TYR A 155 14.29 11.65 -11.70
C TYR A 155 14.53 10.53 -12.73
N PRO A 156 15.74 10.34 -13.31
CA PRO A 156 16.01 9.17 -14.16
C PRO A 156 15.83 7.84 -13.42
N LYS A 157 16.28 7.76 -12.17
CA LYS A 157 16.11 6.57 -11.34
C LYS A 157 14.65 6.35 -10.93
N ALA A 158 13.95 7.42 -10.57
CA ALA A 158 12.53 7.40 -10.29
C ALA A 158 11.73 6.86 -11.49
N LEU A 159 12.11 7.23 -12.73
CA LEU A 159 11.41 6.77 -13.94
C LEU A 159 11.46 5.25 -14.11
N VAL A 160 12.59 4.62 -13.76
CA VAL A 160 12.72 3.16 -13.83
C VAL A 160 11.68 2.49 -12.92
N TYR A 161 11.56 2.96 -11.68
CA TYR A 161 10.67 2.38 -10.69
C TYR A 161 9.20 2.73 -10.93
N ASN A 162 8.88 3.99 -11.28
CA ASN A 162 7.51 4.41 -11.57
C ASN A 162 6.95 3.71 -12.81
N ARG A 163 7.77 3.49 -13.84
CA ARG A 163 7.39 2.71 -15.02
C ARG A 163 7.12 1.25 -14.63
N ALA A 164 8.02 0.62 -13.86
CA ALA A 164 7.84 -0.74 -13.39
C ALA A 164 6.56 -0.88 -12.56
N ALA A 165 6.27 0.06 -11.64
CA ALA A 165 5.05 0.05 -10.84
C ALA A 165 3.79 0.14 -11.73
N PHE A 166 3.78 1.04 -12.71
CA PHE A 166 2.66 1.18 -13.65
C PHE A 166 2.48 -0.06 -14.54
N GLU A 167 3.56 -0.70 -15.00
CA GLU A 167 3.48 -1.94 -15.79
C GLU A 167 2.97 -3.13 -14.97
N ILE A 168 3.25 -3.16 -13.66
CA ILE A 168 2.79 -4.23 -12.75
C ILE A 168 1.30 -4.05 -12.45
N GLU A 169 0.88 -2.85 -12.09
CA GLU A 169 -0.50 -2.51 -11.74
C GLU A 169 -0.89 -1.16 -12.38
N PRO A 170 -1.41 -1.18 -13.62
CA PRO A 170 -1.91 0.03 -14.26
C PRO A 170 -3.11 0.60 -13.49
N GLY A 171 -2.94 1.78 -12.91
CA GLY A 171 -3.99 2.42 -12.12
C GLY A 171 -3.73 3.90 -11.91
N ARG A 172 -4.72 4.62 -11.35
CA ARG A 172 -4.63 6.06 -11.14
C ARG A 172 -3.36 6.47 -10.37
N ILE A 173 -3.02 5.77 -9.29
CA ILE A 173 -1.90 6.12 -8.42
C ILE A 173 -0.57 5.95 -9.15
N THR A 174 -0.34 4.78 -9.74
CA THR A 174 0.91 4.44 -10.44
C THR A 174 1.08 5.28 -11.71
N GLU A 175 -0.01 5.58 -12.41
CA GLU A 175 0.04 6.41 -13.62
C GLU A 175 0.30 7.89 -13.30
N ILE A 176 -0.27 8.44 -12.22
CA ILE A 176 0.05 9.80 -11.75
C ILE A 176 1.52 9.90 -11.32
N ALA A 177 2.07 8.90 -10.62
CA ALA A 177 3.50 8.88 -10.26
C ALA A 177 4.39 8.91 -11.51
N LEU A 178 4.06 8.10 -12.52
CA LEU A 178 4.77 8.07 -13.79
C LEU A 178 4.67 9.42 -14.53
N VAL A 179 3.49 10.01 -14.60
CA VAL A 179 3.26 11.32 -15.23
C VAL A 179 4.06 12.43 -14.52
N ARG A 180 4.03 12.48 -13.20
CA ARG A 180 4.82 13.44 -12.42
C ARG A 180 6.32 13.30 -12.74
N ASN A 181 6.78 12.08 -12.95
CA ASN A 181 8.17 11.83 -13.32
C ASN A 181 8.49 12.33 -14.74
N TYR A 182 7.62 12.09 -15.72
CA TYR A 182 7.79 12.65 -17.06
C TYR A 182 7.83 14.19 -17.03
N LEU A 183 6.97 14.84 -16.23
CA LEU A 183 7.00 16.29 -16.07
C LEU A 183 8.31 16.79 -15.45
N ALA A 184 8.83 16.09 -14.43
CA ALA A 184 10.11 16.43 -13.80
C ALA A 184 11.30 16.28 -14.75
N LEU A 185 11.21 15.36 -15.72
CA LEU A 185 12.20 15.17 -16.78
C LEU A 185 11.97 16.06 -18.02
N HIS A 186 10.95 16.93 -18.00
CA HIS A 186 10.52 17.75 -19.16
C HIS A 186 10.08 16.92 -20.38
N GLU A 187 9.69 15.67 -20.16
CA GLU A 187 9.15 14.76 -21.18
C GLU A 187 7.65 15.02 -21.37
N TYR A 188 7.30 16.24 -21.82
CA TYR A 188 5.93 16.75 -21.85
C TYR A 188 4.99 15.97 -22.77
N GLU A 189 5.49 15.43 -23.89
CA GLU A 189 4.70 14.62 -24.81
C GLU A 189 4.21 13.33 -24.14
N GLN A 190 5.10 12.63 -23.43
CA GLN A 190 4.77 11.40 -22.72
C GLN A 190 3.77 11.70 -21.59
N ALA A 191 4.02 12.73 -20.79
CA ALA A 191 3.09 13.16 -19.75
C ALA A 191 1.71 13.47 -20.32
N HIS A 192 1.63 14.23 -21.42
CA HIS A 192 0.38 14.66 -22.04
C HIS A 192 -0.46 13.47 -22.55
N VAL A 193 0.17 12.46 -23.16
CA VAL A 193 -0.54 11.24 -23.63
C VAL A 193 -1.26 10.54 -22.48
N HIS A 194 -0.57 10.31 -21.37
CA HIS A 194 -1.16 9.68 -20.18
C HIS A 194 -2.26 10.56 -19.56
N LEU A 195 -2.03 11.87 -19.47
CA LEU A 195 -2.96 12.81 -18.87
C LEU A 195 -4.27 12.97 -19.67
N LEU A 196 -4.23 12.88 -20.98
CA LEU A 196 -5.44 12.85 -21.80
C LEU A 196 -6.30 11.60 -21.51
N ASP A 197 -5.69 10.46 -21.27
CA ASP A 197 -6.43 9.25 -20.90
C ASP A 197 -6.95 9.33 -19.46
N LEU A 198 -6.10 9.75 -18.52
CA LEU A 198 -6.50 9.97 -17.12
C LEU A 198 -7.66 10.97 -17.01
N SER A 199 -7.64 12.08 -17.76
CA SER A 199 -8.71 13.09 -17.73
C SER A 199 -10.06 12.57 -18.22
N ARG A 200 -10.07 11.59 -19.12
CA ARG A 200 -11.31 10.93 -19.58
C ARG A 200 -11.87 9.98 -18.52
N ARG A 201 -10.99 9.26 -17.81
CA ARG A 201 -11.37 8.30 -16.77
C ARG A 201 -11.75 8.98 -15.44
N TYR A 202 -11.16 10.14 -15.16
CA TYR A 202 -11.29 10.88 -13.90
C TYR A 202 -11.57 12.37 -14.16
N ALA A 203 -12.68 12.67 -14.83
CA ALA A 203 -12.99 14.02 -15.36
C ALA A 203 -13.04 15.13 -14.29
N ASP A 204 -13.43 14.79 -13.06
CA ASP A 204 -13.56 15.76 -11.96
C ASP A 204 -12.32 15.87 -11.08
N ASP A 205 -11.23 15.17 -11.42
CA ASP A 205 -10.00 15.17 -10.64
C ASP A 205 -9.18 16.45 -10.90
N MET A 206 -9.10 17.30 -9.89
CA MET A 206 -8.37 18.57 -9.98
C MET A 206 -6.88 18.37 -10.21
N LEU A 207 -6.25 17.37 -9.55
CA LEU A 207 -4.83 17.10 -9.71
C LEU A 207 -4.49 16.73 -11.17
N ILE A 208 -5.32 15.89 -11.79
CA ILE A 208 -5.11 15.49 -13.19
C ILE A 208 -5.25 16.69 -14.12
N ARG A 209 -6.20 17.60 -13.86
CA ARG A 209 -6.34 18.85 -14.65
C ARG A 209 -5.12 19.76 -14.52
N ASP A 210 -4.62 19.94 -13.31
CA ASP A 210 -3.45 20.79 -13.04
C ASP A 210 -2.18 20.22 -13.73
N LEU A 211 -2.00 18.90 -13.66
CA LEU A 211 -0.88 18.22 -14.34
C LEU A 211 -1.01 18.31 -15.87
N LEU A 212 -2.23 18.22 -16.42
CA LEU A 212 -2.46 18.35 -17.86
C LEU A 212 -2.13 19.77 -18.33
N GLU A 213 -2.56 20.79 -17.60
CA GLU A 213 -2.20 22.17 -17.91
C GLU A 213 -0.68 22.38 -17.86
N GLN A 214 0.00 21.79 -16.89
CA GLN A 214 1.47 21.84 -16.80
C GLN A 214 2.14 21.21 -18.03
N ALA A 215 1.68 20.03 -18.47
CA ALA A 215 2.19 19.38 -19.67
C ALA A 215 1.97 20.22 -20.92
N GLU A 216 0.76 20.77 -21.11
CA GLU A 216 0.44 21.64 -22.27
C GLU A 216 1.28 22.92 -22.30
N ASN A 217 1.53 23.52 -21.15
CA ASN A 217 2.38 24.72 -21.05
C ASN A 217 3.84 24.38 -21.40
N GLY A 218 4.34 23.21 -20.94
CA GLY A 218 5.67 22.73 -21.31
C GLY A 218 5.82 22.50 -22.82
N LEU A 219 4.81 21.89 -23.46
CA LEU A 219 4.79 21.69 -24.91
C LEU A 219 4.80 22.99 -25.72
N LYS A 220 4.15 24.05 -25.23
CA LYS A 220 4.15 25.37 -25.88
C LYS A 220 5.53 26.02 -25.78
N GLN A 221 6.20 25.91 -24.63
CA GLN A 221 7.53 26.50 -24.40
C GLN A 221 8.63 25.79 -25.20
N GLY A 222 8.55 24.49 -25.40
CA GLY A 222 9.54 23.72 -26.17
C GLY A 222 9.43 23.91 -27.71
N ARG A 223 8.37 24.58 -28.19
CA ARG A 223 8.15 24.88 -29.63
C ARG A 223 8.58 26.30 -30.07
N GLY A 224 9.05 27.11 -29.14
CA GLY A 224 9.55 28.49 -29.39
C GLY A 224 11.06 28.56 -29.31
#